data_c3b47f693d101fdead5d00dfb112ffea
#
_entry.id   c3b47f693d101fdead5d00dfb112ffea
#
_cell.length_a   1.000
_cell.length_b   1.000
_cell.length_c   1.000
_cell.angle_alpha   90.00
_cell.angle_beta   90.00
_cell.angle_gamma   90.00
#
_symmetry.space_group_name_H-M   'P 1'
#
loop_
_entity.id
_entity.type
_entity.pdbx_description
1 polymer ?
#
loop_
_entity_poly.entity_id
_entity_poly.type
_entity_poly.pdbx_seq_one_letter_code
_entity_poly.pdbx_strand_id
1 'polypeptide(L)'
;MKKSILLIFIALITAIGCQAQEADATKTARYNNRHTMDGYKAFYETGYFIGLKNQDDPKLPNKFSVTTSQGFQLNNFVYFGIGAGIDSYRHNENCYISVPLFADLRVNCLNDKRVMPFFDIRMGYSMGDRARGFYWENQLGVRIGMKKHHAVYAAADFTFQYCSSSIFIIDTDLGDYVALGFKVGYEF
;
A
#
# COMPACT_ATOMS: atom_id res chain seq x y z
N MET A 1 17.85 12.45 -15.13
CA MET A 1 16.46 12.41 -14.67
C MET A 1 16.23 11.53 -13.42
N LYS A 2 16.78 10.30 -13.30
CA LYS A 2 16.56 9.42 -12.12
C LYS A 2 17.06 10.01 -10.78
N LYS A 3 18.17 10.76 -10.78
CA LYS A 3 18.73 11.38 -9.56
C LYS A 3 17.90 12.57 -9.04
N SER A 4 17.23 13.29 -9.93
CA SER A 4 16.39 14.44 -9.54
C SER A 4 15.09 14.01 -8.85
N ILE A 5 14.51 12.89 -9.25
CA ILE A 5 13.28 12.34 -8.65
C ILE A 5 13.57 11.85 -7.22
N LEU A 6 14.71 11.21 -6.99
CA LEU A 6 15.14 10.76 -5.66
C LEU A 6 15.35 11.95 -4.71
N LEU A 7 15.96 13.03 -5.18
CA LEU A 7 16.16 14.26 -4.39
C LEU A 7 14.85 14.96 -4.02
N ILE A 8 13.86 14.97 -4.92
CA ILE A 8 12.53 15.51 -4.64
C ILE A 8 11.82 14.67 -3.57
N PHE A 9 11.95 13.35 -3.64
CA PHE A 9 11.36 12.43 -2.65
C PHE A 9 11.98 12.62 -1.26
N ILE A 10 13.31 12.74 -1.17
CA ILE A 10 14.02 13.01 0.09
C ILE A 10 13.66 14.40 0.63
N ALA A 11 13.57 15.42 -0.22
CA ALA A 11 13.18 16.78 0.19
C ALA A 11 11.73 16.83 0.70
N LEU A 12 10.81 16.04 0.12
CA LEU A 12 9.42 15.95 0.59
C LEU A 12 9.34 15.30 1.98
N ILE A 13 10.11 14.23 2.21
CA ILE A 13 10.16 13.53 3.51
C ILE A 13 10.75 14.43 4.60
N THR A 14 11.81 15.18 4.28
CA THR A 14 12.44 16.10 5.24
C THR A 14 11.56 17.34 5.54
N ALA A 15 10.81 17.86 4.56
CA ALA A 15 9.88 18.96 4.77
C ALA A 15 8.71 18.58 5.70
N ILE A 16 8.21 17.34 5.61
CA ILE A 16 7.17 16.83 6.51
C ILE A 16 7.73 16.65 7.94
N GLY A 17 8.98 16.22 8.07
CA GLY A 17 9.65 16.06 9.38
C GLY A 17 9.90 17.38 10.12
N CYS A 18 10.23 18.48 9.43
CA CYS A 18 10.50 19.77 10.06
C CYS A 18 9.25 20.46 10.63
N GLN A 19 8.09 20.30 10.02
CA GLN A 19 6.86 20.90 10.55
C GLN A 19 6.34 20.22 11.82
N ALA A 20 6.76 18.98 12.09
CA ALA A 20 6.40 18.26 13.32
C ALA A 20 7.15 18.78 14.57
N GLN A 21 8.27 19.48 14.41
CA GLN A 21 9.09 19.94 15.53
C GLN A 21 8.70 21.33 16.09
N GLU A 22 8.05 22.19 15.30
CA GLU A 22 7.69 23.54 15.78
C GLU A 22 6.39 23.60 16.62
N ALA A 23 5.60 22.52 16.68
CA ALA A 23 4.35 22.49 17.43
C ALA A 23 4.50 22.19 18.93
N ASP A 24 5.72 22.00 19.46
CA ASP A 24 5.95 21.45 20.81
C ASP A 24 6.30 22.49 21.91
N ALA A 25 6.06 23.77 21.67
CA ALA A 25 6.46 24.82 22.61
C ALA A 25 5.41 25.23 23.65
N THR A 26 4.24 24.61 23.72
CA THR A 26 3.22 24.91 24.75
C THR A 26 2.79 23.62 25.45
N LYS A 27 3.59 23.19 26.42
CA LYS A 27 3.30 22.04 27.28
C LYS A 27 2.30 22.40 28.39
N THR A 28 1.03 22.36 28.10
CA THR A 28 0.03 21.92 29.07
C THR A 28 0.07 20.38 29.05
N ALA A 29 0.02 19.74 30.24
CA ALA A 29 0.05 18.28 30.37
C ALA A 29 -0.97 17.61 29.42
N ARG A 30 -0.57 17.33 28.21
CA ARG A 30 -1.40 16.63 27.24
C ARG A 30 -1.50 15.18 27.66
N TYR A 31 -2.70 14.73 27.85
CA TYR A 31 -3.03 13.30 27.92
C TYR A 31 -2.28 12.57 26.80
N ASN A 32 -1.57 11.50 27.17
CA ASN A 32 -0.71 10.78 26.23
C ASN A 32 -1.56 9.88 25.32
N ASN A 33 -2.09 10.46 24.25
CA ASN A 33 -2.96 9.77 23.29
C ASN A 33 -2.22 8.81 22.35
N ARG A 34 -0.99 8.42 22.69
CA ARG A 34 -0.18 7.52 21.85
C ARG A 34 -0.78 6.15 21.60
N HIS A 35 -1.73 5.76 22.42
CA HIS A 35 -2.34 4.43 22.43
C HIS A 35 -3.86 4.44 22.22
N THR A 36 -4.43 5.52 21.70
CA THR A 36 -5.88 5.61 21.48
C THR A 36 -6.38 4.79 20.30
N MET A 37 -5.46 4.38 19.41
CA MET A 37 -5.76 3.59 18.22
C MET A 37 -5.30 2.13 18.34
N ASP A 38 -4.72 1.75 19.49
CA ASP A 38 -4.19 0.42 19.73
C ASP A 38 -5.25 -0.66 19.62
N GLY A 39 -4.84 -1.82 19.18
CA GLY A 39 -5.68 -2.99 19.13
C GLY A 39 -5.78 -3.62 17.75
N TYR A 40 -6.70 -4.54 17.64
CA TYR A 40 -6.99 -5.23 16.38
C TYR A 40 -7.56 -4.28 15.34
N LYS A 41 -7.10 -4.41 14.10
CA LYS A 41 -7.53 -3.66 12.93
C LYS A 41 -7.73 -4.58 11.73
N ALA A 42 -8.78 -4.32 10.99
CA ALA A 42 -9.03 -4.95 9.71
C ALA A 42 -9.21 -3.88 8.62
N PHE A 43 -8.56 -4.08 7.50
CA PHE A 43 -8.64 -3.20 6.33
C PHE A 43 -9.29 -3.96 5.17
N TYR A 44 -10.22 -3.31 4.49
CA TYR A 44 -10.85 -3.79 3.27
C TYR A 44 -10.64 -2.75 2.19
N GLU A 45 -10.06 -3.15 1.08
CA GLU A 45 -9.62 -2.24 0.04
C GLU A 45 -10.05 -2.71 -1.34
N THR A 46 -10.30 -1.74 -2.19
CA THR A 46 -10.46 -1.97 -3.62
C THR A 46 -9.65 -0.93 -4.39
N GLY A 47 -9.03 -1.35 -5.48
CA GLY A 47 -8.18 -0.48 -6.26
C GLY A 47 -8.12 -0.84 -7.74
N TYR A 48 -7.67 0.14 -8.50
CA TYR A 48 -7.43 0.01 -9.92
C TYR A 48 -6.03 0.48 -10.25
N PHE A 49 -5.31 -0.32 -11.05
CA PHE A 49 -3.92 -0.11 -11.39
C PHE A 49 -3.75 -0.07 -12.91
N ILE A 50 -2.92 0.83 -13.35
CA ILE A 50 -2.51 0.97 -14.75
C ILE A 50 -1.10 0.42 -14.86
N GLY A 51 -0.92 -0.62 -15.68
CA GLY A 51 0.40 -1.18 -15.96
C GLY A 51 1.30 -0.15 -16.64
N LEU A 52 2.51 -0.01 -16.09
CA LEU A 52 3.52 0.88 -16.67
C LEU A 52 4.25 0.15 -17.79
N LYS A 53 4.42 0.85 -18.89
CA LYS A 53 5.09 0.34 -20.10
C LYS A 53 6.52 -0.10 -19.79
N ASN A 54 6.88 -1.35 -20.11
CA ASN A 54 8.27 -1.83 -20.07
C ASN A 54 8.87 -1.79 -21.48
N GLN A 55 10.21 -1.87 -21.59
CA GLN A 55 10.92 -1.84 -22.90
C GLN A 55 10.59 -3.07 -23.75
N ASP A 56 10.33 -4.22 -23.11
CA ASP A 56 10.10 -5.51 -23.75
C ASP A 56 8.60 -5.78 -24.04
N ASP A 57 7.68 -5.12 -23.33
CA ASP A 57 6.25 -5.23 -23.58
C ASP A 57 5.58 -3.85 -23.65
N PRO A 58 5.04 -3.49 -24.82
CA PRO A 58 4.47 -2.16 -25.04
C PRO A 58 3.17 -1.90 -24.27
N LYS A 59 2.56 -2.88 -23.65
CA LYS A 59 1.28 -2.70 -22.97
C LYS A 59 1.04 -3.73 -21.85
N LEU A 60 1.55 -3.42 -20.66
CA LEU A 60 1.22 -4.21 -19.48
C LEU A 60 -0.30 -4.14 -19.17
N PRO A 61 -0.88 -5.24 -18.66
CA PRO A 61 -2.30 -5.30 -18.35
C PRO A 61 -2.68 -4.34 -17.22
N ASN A 62 -3.90 -3.83 -17.27
CA ASN A 62 -4.49 -3.15 -16.13
C ASN A 62 -4.94 -4.18 -15.10
N LYS A 63 -4.85 -3.80 -13.81
CA LYS A 63 -5.20 -4.67 -12.68
C LYS A 63 -6.32 -4.04 -11.88
N PHE A 64 -7.35 -4.82 -11.59
CA PHE A 64 -8.34 -4.54 -10.55
C PHE A 64 -8.01 -5.40 -9.33
N SER A 65 -7.98 -4.81 -8.15
CA SER A 65 -7.56 -5.46 -6.91
C SER A 65 -8.61 -5.29 -5.83
N VAL A 66 -8.88 -6.38 -5.12
CA VAL A 66 -9.65 -6.38 -3.86
C VAL A 66 -8.80 -7.07 -2.82
N THR A 67 -8.44 -6.36 -1.75
CA THR A 67 -7.55 -6.88 -0.72
C THR A 67 -8.14 -6.69 0.68
N THR A 68 -7.75 -7.57 1.59
CA THR A 68 -8.00 -7.42 3.02
C THR A 68 -6.70 -7.62 3.79
N SER A 69 -6.50 -6.84 4.83
CA SER A 69 -5.38 -6.98 5.76
C SER A 69 -5.91 -6.97 7.18
N GLN A 70 -5.38 -7.86 8.02
CA GLN A 70 -5.77 -8.00 9.41
C GLN A 70 -4.54 -8.06 10.29
N GLY A 71 -4.57 -7.35 11.42
CA GLY A 71 -3.41 -7.28 12.32
C GLY A 71 -3.66 -6.40 13.53
N PHE A 72 -2.57 -5.87 14.06
CA PHE A 72 -2.59 -5.09 15.29
C PHE A 72 -1.94 -3.73 15.08
N GLN A 73 -2.63 -2.71 15.54
CA GLN A 73 -2.08 -1.38 15.73
C GLN A 73 -1.33 -1.37 17.06
N LEU A 74 0.00 -1.21 17.03
CA LEU A 74 0.85 -1.21 18.21
C LEU A 74 0.81 0.12 18.97
N ASN A 75 0.62 1.21 18.23
CA ASN A 75 0.44 2.56 18.72
C ASN A 75 -0.23 3.40 17.63
N ASN A 76 -0.47 4.67 17.85
CA ASN A 76 -1.11 5.53 16.84
C ASN A 76 -0.32 5.63 15.53
N PHE A 77 0.96 5.20 15.50
CA PHE A 77 1.84 5.36 14.36
C PHE A 77 2.00 4.07 13.55
N VAL A 78 2.09 2.92 14.20
CA VAL A 78 2.54 1.67 13.56
C VAL A 78 1.48 0.59 13.66
N TYR A 79 1.12 0.08 12.51
CA TYR A 79 0.31 -1.13 12.34
C TYR A 79 1.15 -2.22 11.67
N PHE A 80 0.96 -3.45 12.10
CA PHE A 80 1.52 -4.64 11.48
C PHE A 80 0.43 -5.71 11.32
N GLY A 81 0.35 -6.30 10.13
CA GLY A 81 -0.66 -7.30 9.80
C GLY A 81 -0.24 -8.26 8.69
N ILE A 82 -1.15 -9.13 8.38
CA ILE A 82 -1.09 -10.02 7.23
C ILE A 82 -2.34 -9.82 6.38
N GLY A 83 -2.21 -9.99 5.09
CA GLY A 83 -3.32 -9.79 4.18
C GLY A 83 -3.32 -10.76 3.02
N ALA A 84 -4.48 -10.81 2.38
CA ALA A 84 -4.70 -11.54 1.16
C ALA A 84 -5.61 -10.73 0.24
N GLY A 85 -5.62 -11.08 -1.05
CA GLY A 85 -6.49 -10.40 -2.01
C GLY A 85 -6.78 -11.23 -3.23
N ILE A 86 -7.50 -10.60 -4.13
CA ILE A 86 -7.76 -11.10 -5.48
C ILE A 86 -7.41 -9.98 -6.43
N ASP A 87 -6.45 -10.24 -7.29
CA ASP A 87 -6.03 -9.36 -8.37
C ASP A 87 -6.52 -9.92 -9.71
N SER A 88 -7.24 -9.10 -10.46
CA SER A 88 -7.74 -9.43 -11.79
C SER A 88 -7.01 -8.60 -12.83
N TYR A 89 -6.20 -9.23 -13.65
CA TYR A 89 -5.44 -8.62 -14.73
C TYR A 89 -6.20 -8.72 -16.03
N ARG A 90 -6.39 -7.61 -16.71
CA ARG A 90 -7.06 -7.57 -18.00
C ARG A 90 -6.07 -7.19 -19.11
N HIS A 91 -5.75 -8.15 -19.95
CA HIS A 91 -4.94 -7.95 -21.14
C HIS A 91 -5.73 -8.37 -22.39
N ASN A 92 -6.07 -7.40 -23.25
CA ASN A 92 -6.93 -7.59 -24.41
C ASN A 92 -8.28 -8.26 -24.03
N GLU A 93 -8.55 -9.45 -24.56
CA GLU A 93 -9.77 -10.23 -24.29
C GLU A 93 -9.60 -11.24 -23.14
N ASN A 94 -8.39 -11.44 -22.65
CA ASN A 94 -8.08 -12.39 -21.58
C ASN A 94 -8.10 -11.73 -20.21
N CYS A 95 -8.65 -12.46 -19.24
CA CYS A 95 -8.65 -12.08 -17.83
C CYS A 95 -7.90 -13.13 -17.02
N TYR A 96 -6.91 -12.70 -16.23
CA TYR A 96 -6.12 -13.58 -15.38
C TYR A 96 -6.35 -13.20 -13.93
N ILE A 97 -6.46 -14.20 -13.07
CA ILE A 97 -6.66 -14.00 -11.64
C ILE A 97 -5.40 -14.42 -10.89
N SER A 98 -5.04 -13.63 -9.90
CA SER A 98 -3.95 -13.91 -8.97
C SER A 98 -4.39 -13.62 -7.54
N VAL A 99 -3.83 -14.35 -6.59
CA VAL A 99 -4.11 -14.23 -5.17
C VAL A 99 -2.83 -13.83 -4.45
N PRO A 100 -2.61 -12.55 -4.15
CA PRO A 100 -1.50 -12.11 -3.32
C PRO A 100 -1.74 -12.47 -1.86
N LEU A 101 -0.70 -13.00 -1.20
CA LEU A 101 -0.58 -13.13 0.26
C LEU A 101 0.58 -12.26 0.71
N PHE A 102 0.38 -11.39 1.69
CA PHE A 102 1.38 -10.39 2.06
C PHE A 102 1.41 -10.08 3.54
N ALA A 103 2.57 -9.68 4.03
CA ALA A 103 2.73 -8.94 5.27
C ALA A 103 2.50 -7.45 4.99
N ASP A 104 1.88 -6.76 5.92
CA ASP A 104 1.43 -5.38 5.83
C ASP A 104 2.02 -4.57 6.97
N LEU A 105 2.76 -3.50 6.65
CA LEU A 105 3.34 -2.56 7.60
C LEU A 105 2.89 -1.14 7.23
N ARG A 106 2.00 -0.58 8.06
CA ARG A 106 1.49 0.78 7.87
C ARG A 106 2.00 1.73 8.94
N VAL A 107 2.44 2.90 8.50
CA VAL A 107 2.92 3.98 9.36
C VAL A 107 2.06 5.21 9.15
N ASN A 108 1.39 5.67 10.22
CA ASN A 108 0.64 6.93 10.24
C ASN A 108 1.58 8.08 10.58
N CYS A 109 1.56 9.16 9.82
CA CYS A 109 2.52 10.26 9.97
C CYS A 109 2.13 11.27 11.04
N LEU A 110 0.85 11.35 11.44
CA LEU A 110 0.35 12.33 12.40
C LEU A 110 -0.42 11.66 13.53
N ASN A 111 -0.23 12.19 14.74
CA ASN A 111 -0.94 11.76 15.94
C ASN A 111 -2.16 12.67 16.18
N ASP A 112 -3.28 12.12 16.64
CA ASP A 112 -4.49 12.83 17.12
C ASP A 112 -5.28 13.67 16.12
N LYS A 113 -5.08 13.53 14.83
CA LYS A 113 -5.88 14.26 13.84
C LYS A 113 -6.92 13.35 13.18
N ARG A 114 -8.08 13.93 12.87
CA ARG A 114 -9.12 13.24 12.09
C ARG A 114 -8.64 12.84 10.70
N VAL A 115 -7.77 13.65 10.11
CA VAL A 115 -7.18 13.43 8.79
C VAL A 115 -5.71 13.15 8.99
N MET A 116 -5.26 11.95 8.63
CA MET A 116 -3.88 11.49 8.83
C MET A 116 -3.31 10.95 7.53
N PRO A 117 -2.19 11.47 7.04
CA PRO A 117 -1.43 10.82 5.99
C PRO A 117 -0.79 9.55 6.55
N PHE A 118 -0.70 8.53 5.71
CA PHE A 118 -0.05 7.27 6.04
C PHE A 118 0.81 6.78 4.88
N PHE A 119 1.79 5.98 5.23
CA PHE A 119 2.59 5.20 4.30
C PHE A 119 2.46 3.72 4.66
N ASP A 120 2.33 2.87 3.66
CA ASP A 120 2.10 1.45 3.82
C ASP A 120 3.03 0.67 2.87
N ILE A 121 3.64 -0.39 3.39
CA ILE A 121 4.50 -1.30 2.65
C ILE A 121 3.93 -2.70 2.80
N ARG A 122 3.73 -3.36 1.67
CA ARG A 122 3.29 -4.75 1.59
C ARG A 122 4.30 -5.57 0.83
N MET A 123 4.64 -6.71 1.41
CA MET A 123 5.56 -7.67 0.81
C MET A 123 5.01 -9.07 0.97
N GLY A 124 5.12 -9.87 -0.08
CA GLY A 124 4.60 -11.21 -0.04
C GLY A 124 4.80 -12.00 -1.31
N TYR A 125 3.89 -12.89 -1.55
CA TYR A 125 3.92 -13.77 -2.70
C TYR A 125 2.54 -13.84 -3.35
N SER A 126 2.50 -13.68 -4.65
CA SER A 126 1.27 -13.77 -5.45
C SER A 126 1.18 -15.16 -6.08
N MET A 127 0.03 -15.80 -5.93
CA MET A 127 -0.28 -17.11 -6.49
C MET A 127 -1.30 -16.93 -7.61
N GLY A 128 -1.00 -17.40 -8.82
CA GLY A 128 -1.89 -17.31 -9.97
C GLY A 128 -1.29 -18.02 -11.18
N ASP A 129 -2.08 -18.20 -12.21
CA ASP A 129 -1.63 -18.94 -13.39
C ASP A 129 -0.54 -18.23 -14.17
N ARG A 130 -0.61 -16.89 -14.27
CA ARG A 130 0.33 -16.08 -15.05
C ARG A 130 1.00 -14.95 -14.27
N ALA A 131 0.44 -14.53 -13.12
CA ALA A 131 0.99 -13.50 -12.26
C ALA A 131 1.41 -14.12 -10.92
N ARG A 132 2.42 -15.01 -10.99
CA ARG A 132 2.95 -15.74 -9.84
C ARG A 132 4.35 -15.24 -9.50
N GLY A 133 4.59 -14.91 -8.23
CA GLY A 133 5.91 -14.54 -7.79
C GLY A 133 5.94 -13.54 -6.64
N PHE A 134 7.09 -12.92 -6.45
CA PHE A 134 7.29 -11.95 -5.39
C PHE A 134 6.38 -10.72 -5.62
N TYR A 135 5.68 -10.32 -4.57
CA TYR A 135 4.74 -9.20 -4.55
C TYR A 135 5.25 -8.11 -3.62
N TRP A 136 5.33 -6.90 -4.13
CA TRP A 136 5.67 -5.72 -3.37
C TRP A 136 4.76 -4.56 -3.78
N GLU A 137 4.17 -3.92 -2.78
CA GLU A 137 3.30 -2.76 -2.97
C GLU A 137 3.62 -1.69 -1.95
N ASN A 138 3.67 -0.44 -2.38
CA ASN A 138 3.81 0.72 -1.53
C ASN A 138 2.60 1.62 -1.72
N GLN A 139 2.00 2.08 -0.63
CA GLN A 139 0.87 2.99 -0.64
C GLN A 139 1.25 4.29 0.06
N LEU A 140 0.84 5.39 -0.52
CA LEU A 140 0.85 6.70 0.11
C LEU A 140 -0.56 7.24 0.10
N GLY A 141 -1.15 7.44 1.27
CA GLY A 141 -2.56 7.76 1.36
C GLY A 141 -2.92 8.72 2.47
N VAL A 142 -4.20 9.03 2.51
CA VAL A 142 -4.81 9.86 3.54
C VAL A 142 -5.97 9.09 4.18
N ARG A 143 -5.89 8.93 5.49
CA ARG A 143 -6.89 8.31 6.34
C ARG A 143 -7.77 9.37 6.97
N ILE A 144 -9.07 9.18 6.95
CA ILE A 144 -10.08 10.05 7.58
C ILE A 144 -10.81 9.24 8.66
N GLY A 145 -10.49 9.54 9.91
CA GLY A 145 -11.11 8.88 11.06
C GLY A 145 -12.59 9.22 11.17
N MET A 146 -13.39 8.20 11.42
CA MET A 146 -14.82 8.29 11.75
C MET A 146 -15.03 7.98 13.23
N LYS A 147 -16.30 7.90 13.66
CA LYS A 147 -16.63 7.53 15.03
C LYS A 147 -16.30 6.07 15.31
N LYS A 148 -15.92 5.74 16.56
CA LYS A 148 -15.72 4.35 17.05
C LYS A 148 -14.62 3.55 16.34
N HIS A 149 -13.44 4.11 16.17
CA HIS A 149 -12.27 3.44 15.58
C HIS A 149 -12.37 3.09 14.09
N HIS A 150 -13.44 3.44 13.40
CA HIS A 150 -13.58 3.26 11.96
C HIS A 150 -12.92 4.41 11.20
N ALA A 151 -12.42 4.10 10.02
CA ALA A 151 -11.91 5.12 9.10
C ALA A 151 -12.16 4.72 7.64
N VAL A 152 -12.17 5.72 6.79
CA VAL A 152 -12.05 5.56 5.33
C VAL A 152 -10.74 6.18 4.89
N TYR A 153 -10.17 5.66 3.82
CA TYR A 153 -8.93 6.21 3.27
C TYR A 153 -8.87 6.06 1.77
N ALA A 154 -8.01 6.85 1.18
CA ALA A 154 -7.66 6.81 -0.21
C ALA A 154 -6.14 6.88 -0.35
N ALA A 155 -5.58 6.11 -1.25
CA ALA A 155 -4.14 6.00 -1.46
C ALA A 155 -3.78 5.95 -2.94
N ALA A 156 -2.63 6.52 -3.26
CA ALA A 156 -1.90 6.22 -4.47
C ALA A 156 -0.95 5.05 -4.20
N ASP A 157 -0.91 4.12 -5.13
CA ASP A 157 -0.19 2.86 -4.98
C ASP A 157 0.84 2.67 -6.07
N PHE A 158 1.97 2.09 -5.70
CA PHE A 158 2.98 1.58 -6.60
C PHE A 158 3.18 0.09 -6.32
N THR A 159 2.90 -0.73 -7.32
CA THR A 159 3.05 -2.19 -7.24
C THR A 159 4.20 -2.65 -8.13
N PHE A 160 5.06 -3.50 -7.58
CA PHE A 160 6.05 -4.27 -8.30
C PHE A 160 5.82 -5.75 -8.04
N GLN A 161 5.74 -6.54 -9.09
CA GLN A 161 5.59 -7.98 -9.00
C GLN A 161 6.62 -8.65 -9.90
N TYR A 162 7.49 -9.46 -9.30
CA TYR A 162 8.45 -10.26 -10.02
C TYR A 162 7.80 -11.59 -10.41
N CYS A 163 7.50 -11.73 -11.69
CA CYS A 163 6.92 -12.95 -12.23
C CYS A 163 8.03 -13.90 -12.68
N SER A 164 8.33 -14.92 -11.87
CA SER A 164 9.35 -15.92 -12.19
C SER A 164 8.73 -17.23 -12.71
N SER A 165 9.13 -17.65 -13.90
CA SER A 165 8.73 -18.92 -14.50
C SER A 165 9.49 -20.14 -13.91
N SER A 166 10.44 -19.95 -12.99
CA SER A 166 11.50 -20.92 -12.73
C SER A 166 11.16 -22.08 -11.77
N ILE A 167 9.97 -22.16 -11.16
CA ILE A 167 9.68 -23.24 -10.19
C ILE A 167 8.78 -24.34 -10.73
N PHE A 168 8.00 -24.07 -11.73
CA PHE A 168 7.20 -25.10 -12.47
C PHE A 168 7.10 -24.65 -13.93
N ILE A 169 7.35 -25.57 -14.85
CA ILE A 169 7.36 -25.53 -16.31
C ILE A 169 6.10 -24.88 -16.91
N ILE A 170 5.85 -23.61 -16.62
CA ILE A 170 4.79 -22.84 -17.24
C ILE A 170 5.42 -21.51 -17.65
N ASP A 171 5.51 -21.35 -18.97
CA ASP A 171 5.95 -20.12 -19.61
C ASP A 171 5.03 -18.98 -19.16
N THR A 172 5.54 -18.08 -18.33
CA THR A 172 4.78 -16.91 -17.89
C THR A 172 5.04 -15.79 -18.87
N ASP A 173 4.08 -15.55 -19.75
CA ASP A 173 4.08 -14.45 -20.73
C ASP A 173 4.05 -13.04 -20.11
N LEU A 174 3.92 -12.93 -18.79
CA LEU A 174 4.00 -11.67 -18.05
C LEU A 174 5.39 -11.55 -17.42
N GLY A 175 6.29 -10.84 -18.02
CA GLY A 175 7.54 -10.40 -17.38
C GLY A 175 7.30 -9.64 -16.08
N ASP A 176 8.30 -8.92 -15.59
CA ASP A 176 8.17 -8.09 -14.40
C ASP A 176 7.00 -7.09 -14.55
N TYR A 177 6.02 -7.18 -13.66
CA TYR A 177 4.86 -6.31 -13.66
C TYR A 177 5.08 -5.10 -12.77
N VAL A 178 4.98 -3.91 -13.34
CA VAL A 178 5.08 -2.63 -12.65
C VAL A 178 3.82 -1.82 -12.93
N ALA A 179 3.15 -1.33 -11.90
CA ALA A 179 1.95 -0.54 -12.06
C ALA A 179 1.83 0.59 -11.05
N LEU A 180 1.14 1.65 -11.46
CA LEU A 180 0.64 2.69 -10.59
C LEU A 180 -0.87 2.56 -10.47
N GLY A 181 -1.39 2.75 -9.27
CA GLY A 181 -2.80 2.60 -8.98
C GLY A 181 -3.33 3.58 -7.97
N PHE A 182 -4.62 3.47 -7.78
CA PHE A 182 -5.36 4.17 -6.76
C PHE A 182 -6.24 3.18 -6.02
N LYS A 183 -6.20 3.23 -4.69
CA LYS A 183 -7.04 2.42 -3.81
C LYS A 183 -7.92 3.28 -2.92
N VAL A 184 -9.08 2.76 -2.61
CA VAL A 184 -9.95 3.22 -1.54
C VAL A 184 -10.18 2.09 -0.56
N GLY A 185 -10.23 2.42 0.71
CA GLY A 185 -10.36 1.40 1.74
C GLY A 185 -11.17 1.86 2.94
N TYR A 186 -11.57 0.87 3.70
CA TYR A 186 -12.30 1.00 4.95
C TYR A 186 -11.53 0.27 6.06
N GLU A 187 -11.37 0.95 7.20
CA GLU A 187 -10.74 0.45 8.42
C GLU A 187 -11.81 0.21 9.48
N PHE A 188 -11.71 -0.96 10.07
CA PHE A 188 -12.59 -1.44 11.13
C PHE A 188 -11.79 -1.77 12.40
#